data_6d852697eddd6fec6a5511033fda2cc8
#
_entry.id   6d852697eddd6fec6a5511033fda2cc8
#
_cell.length_a   1.000
_cell.length_b   1.000
_cell.length_c   1.000
_cell.angle_alpha   90.00
_cell.angle_beta   90.00
_cell.angle_gamma   90.00
#
_symmetry.space_group_name_H-M   'P 1'
#
loop_
_entity.id
_entity.type
_entity.pdbx_description
1 polymer ?
#
loop_
_entity_poly.entity_id
_entity_poly.type
_entity_poly.pdbx_seq_one_letter_code
_entity_poly.pdbx_strand_id
1 'polypeptide(L)'
;DRKYNNVILHVVYFNDDEALQLPTIQLNGRIPVILLEKYESMMLSKQELFCEHMLDGIDSFTLENWKERLVIERLERKSDEILVSLKEHNNDWEQTCYRLLAKYFGSHINKEPFESITRLLDYKIVLKHSNDSFQIEALLFGVAGLLNKDFVEIYPRELKAEYHFLKQKYSLLQLQEHQWQFLRMRPVSFPTIRLAWFAKVVQQMPLLTKILKMKDEDFFLDDIEVSDY
;
A
#
# COMPACT_ATOMS: atom_id res chain seq x y z
N ASP A 1 29.51 19.95 -16.62
CA ASP A 1 29.27 19.68 -15.20
C ASP A 1 28.83 18.22 -15.07
N ARG A 2 29.63 17.36 -14.41
CA ARG A 2 29.41 15.90 -14.34
C ARG A 2 28.06 15.49 -13.72
N LYS A 3 27.40 16.40 -13.01
CA LYS A 3 26.10 16.17 -12.36
C LYS A 3 24.95 15.96 -13.36
N TYR A 4 25.10 16.41 -14.59
CA TYR A 4 24.01 16.40 -15.60
C TYR A 4 24.24 15.40 -16.74
N ASN A 5 25.26 14.53 -16.63
CA ASN A 5 25.57 13.54 -17.68
C ASN A 5 24.47 12.51 -17.92
N ASN A 6 23.48 12.40 -17.00
CA ASN A 6 22.36 11.47 -17.11
C ASN A 6 21.05 12.14 -17.57
N VAL A 7 21.12 13.41 -18.03
CA VAL A 7 19.94 14.09 -18.55
C VAL A 7 19.61 13.55 -19.93
N ILE A 8 18.42 12.99 -20.06
CA ILE A 8 17.91 12.39 -21.31
C ILE A 8 16.91 13.30 -22.03
N LEU A 9 16.36 14.29 -21.33
CA LEU A 9 15.40 15.26 -21.85
C LEU A 9 15.57 16.59 -21.12
N HIS A 10 15.65 17.67 -21.89
CA HIS A 10 15.69 19.04 -21.39
C HIS A 10 14.32 19.71 -21.62
N VAL A 11 13.72 20.23 -20.57
CA VAL A 11 12.43 20.93 -20.65
C VAL A 11 12.65 22.36 -20.20
N VAL A 12 12.43 23.34 -21.09
CA VAL A 12 12.64 24.76 -20.82
C VAL A 12 11.45 25.57 -21.28
N TYR A 13 11.28 26.74 -20.71
CA TYR A 13 10.27 27.66 -21.20
C TYR A 13 10.72 28.34 -22.50
N PHE A 14 11.92 28.95 -22.51
CA PHE A 14 12.64 29.38 -23.69
C PHE A 14 13.96 28.62 -23.79
N ASN A 15 14.34 28.23 -24.99
CA ASN A 15 15.65 27.67 -25.23
C ASN A 15 16.60 28.79 -25.59
N ASP A 16 17.53 29.11 -24.69
CA ASP A 16 18.54 30.13 -24.82
C ASP A 16 19.93 29.56 -25.18
N ASP A 17 20.07 28.25 -25.23
CA ASP A 17 21.31 27.57 -25.60
C ASP A 17 21.05 26.52 -26.71
N GLU A 18 21.21 26.98 -27.96
CA GLU A 18 21.06 26.11 -29.14
C GLU A 18 22.23 25.12 -29.30
N ALA A 19 23.31 25.29 -28.55
CA ALA A 19 24.47 24.39 -28.60
C ALA A 19 24.29 23.09 -27.79
N LEU A 20 23.24 23.02 -27.00
CA LEU A 20 22.96 21.82 -26.17
C LEU A 20 22.44 20.66 -27.04
N GLN A 21 23.27 19.61 -27.19
CA GLN A 21 22.92 18.42 -27.99
C GLN A 21 21.96 17.47 -27.26
N LEU A 22 20.99 17.99 -26.50
CA LEU A 22 19.99 17.19 -25.79
C LEU A 22 18.60 17.39 -26.43
N PRO A 23 17.76 16.34 -26.47
CA PRO A 23 16.36 16.49 -26.83
C PRO A 23 15.71 17.54 -25.94
N THR A 24 15.27 18.66 -26.52
CA THR A 24 14.71 19.80 -25.77
C THR A 24 13.24 20.01 -26.12
N ILE A 25 12.39 20.13 -25.13
CA ILE A 25 11.00 20.53 -25.26
C ILE A 25 10.88 21.99 -24.81
N GLN A 26 10.46 22.86 -25.71
CA GLN A 26 10.21 24.26 -25.42
C GLN A 26 8.72 24.48 -25.13
N LEU A 27 8.43 25.14 -24.00
CA LEU A 27 7.07 25.32 -23.47
C LEU A 27 6.44 26.68 -23.84
N ASN A 28 7.22 27.64 -24.39
CA ASN A 28 6.67 28.92 -24.81
C ASN A 28 5.53 28.73 -25.83
N GLY A 29 4.46 29.46 -25.65
CA GLY A 29 3.25 29.31 -26.45
C GLY A 29 2.37 28.12 -26.13
N ARG A 30 2.85 27.16 -25.30
CA ARG A 30 2.06 26.02 -24.83
C ARG A 30 1.50 26.24 -23.41
N ILE A 31 2.26 26.90 -22.56
CA ILE A 31 1.85 27.24 -21.19
C ILE A 31 1.96 28.78 -21.04
N PRO A 32 0.87 29.48 -20.65
CA PRO A 32 0.91 30.88 -20.36
C PRO A 32 1.88 31.25 -19.24
N VAL A 33 2.69 32.29 -19.38
CA VAL A 33 3.66 32.77 -18.38
C VAL A 33 3.01 32.98 -17.02
N ILE A 34 1.80 33.53 -17.00
CA ILE A 34 1.06 33.81 -15.76
C ILE A 34 0.78 32.54 -14.93
N LEU A 35 0.67 31.37 -15.57
CA LEU A 35 0.51 30.09 -14.85
C LEU A 35 1.84 29.64 -14.24
N LEU A 36 2.96 29.90 -14.91
CA LEU A 36 4.28 29.57 -14.35
C LEU A 36 4.62 30.49 -13.19
N GLU A 37 4.33 31.79 -13.28
CA GLU A 37 4.51 32.75 -12.18
C GLU A 37 3.66 32.38 -10.96
N LYS A 38 2.42 31.99 -11.18
CA LYS A 38 1.56 31.45 -10.08
C LYS A 38 2.13 30.20 -9.46
N TYR A 39 2.61 29.27 -10.28
CA TYR A 39 3.22 28.03 -9.80
C TYR A 39 4.50 28.31 -9.01
N GLU A 40 5.37 29.19 -9.51
CA GLU A 40 6.57 29.64 -8.81
C GLU A 40 6.24 30.31 -7.48
N SER A 41 5.25 31.19 -7.45
CA SER A 41 4.76 31.83 -6.23
C SER A 41 4.25 30.81 -5.21
N MET A 42 3.54 29.77 -5.65
CA MET A 42 3.10 28.67 -4.78
C MET A 42 4.27 27.87 -4.23
N MET A 43 5.27 27.55 -5.06
CA MET A 43 6.44 26.76 -4.66
C MET A 43 7.37 27.52 -3.72
N LEU A 44 7.47 28.84 -3.88
CA LEU A 44 8.28 29.70 -3.02
C LEU A 44 7.55 30.12 -1.74
N SER A 45 6.25 29.89 -1.66
CA SER A 45 5.46 30.14 -0.46
C SER A 45 5.97 29.29 0.70
N LYS A 46 6.30 29.92 1.82
CA LYS A 46 6.68 29.23 3.07
C LYS A 46 5.46 28.73 3.85
N GLN A 47 4.26 28.93 3.36
CA GLN A 47 3.03 28.46 3.98
C GLN A 47 2.86 26.96 3.74
N GLU A 48 2.56 26.20 4.78
CA GLU A 48 2.30 24.77 4.67
C GLU A 48 1.05 24.47 3.82
N LEU A 49 0.04 25.38 3.89
CA LEU A 49 -1.18 25.31 3.09
C LEU A 49 -1.45 26.68 2.46
N PHE A 50 -1.54 26.71 1.13
CA PHE A 50 -1.79 27.94 0.37
C PHE A 50 -3.11 28.64 0.76
N CYS A 51 -4.10 27.89 1.22
CA CYS A 51 -5.42 28.36 1.58
C CYS A 51 -5.59 28.62 3.09
N GLU A 52 -4.55 28.50 3.91
CA GLU A 52 -4.65 28.60 5.37
C GLU A 52 -5.38 29.88 5.84
N HIS A 53 -5.01 31.02 5.28
CA HIS A 53 -5.63 32.32 5.65
C HIS A 53 -6.95 32.62 4.93
N MET A 54 -7.35 31.78 3.96
CA MET A 54 -8.64 31.96 3.27
C MET A 54 -9.82 31.36 4.06
N LEU A 55 -9.53 30.58 5.10
CA LEU A 55 -10.52 29.92 5.92
C LEU A 55 -11.07 30.81 7.06
N ASP A 56 -10.36 31.87 7.40
CA ASP A 56 -10.70 32.74 8.54
C ASP A 56 -12.06 33.45 8.40
N GLY A 57 -12.58 33.56 7.17
CA GLY A 57 -13.89 34.17 6.88
C GLY A 57 -15.04 33.19 6.72
N ILE A 58 -14.80 31.89 6.88
CA ILE A 58 -15.85 30.86 6.70
C ILE A 58 -16.51 30.62 8.04
N ASP A 59 -17.85 30.72 8.07
CA ASP A 59 -18.61 30.43 9.29
C ASP A 59 -18.50 28.94 9.67
N SER A 60 -18.56 28.67 10.96
CA SER A 60 -18.39 27.32 11.51
C SER A 60 -19.44 26.33 11.01
N PHE A 61 -20.67 26.76 10.77
CA PHE A 61 -21.75 25.91 10.28
C PHE A 61 -21.47 25.44 8.86
N THR A 62 -21.03 26.33 7.99
CA THR A 62 -20.61 25.96 6.62
C THR A 62 -19.47 24.98 6.65
N LEU A 63 -18.45 25.19 7.51
CA LEU A 63 -17.30 24.30 7.62
C LEU A 63 -17.70 22.90 8.12
N GLU A 64 -18.57 22.81 9.13
CA GLU A 64 -19.04 21.51 9.64
C GLU A 64 -19.87 20.76 8.59
N ASN A 65 -20.80 21.42 7.90
CA ASN A 65 -21.54 20.80 6.80
C ASN A 65 -20.63 20.25 5.70
N TRP A 66 -19.57 20.98 5.36
CA TRP A 66 -18.60 20.51 4.38
C TRP A 66 -17.84 19.28 4.86
N LYS A 67 -17.43 19.25 6.12
CA LYS A 67 -16.76 18.09 6.71
C LYS A 67 -17.67 16.86 6.69
N GLU A 68 -18.93 17.01 7.13
CA GLU A 68 -19.90 15.92 7.10
C GLU A 68 -20.13 15.38 5.69
N ARG A 69 -20.32 16.28 4.72
CA ARG A 69 -20.46 15.90 3.32
C ARG A 69 -19.25 15.13 2.80
N LEU A 70 -18.02 15.60 3.07
CA LEU A 70 -16.80 14.92 2.65
C LEU A 70 -16.66 13.54 3.28
N VAL A 71 -17.10 13.37 4.54
CA VAL A 71 -17.12 12.05 5.20
C VAL A 71 -18.10 11.12 4.49
N ILE A 72 -19.32 11.58 4.19
CA ILE A 72 -20.32 10.78 3.47
C ILE A 72 -19.81 10.39 2.09
N GLU A 73 -19.32 11.33 1.29
CA GLU A 73 -18.76 11.06 -0.04
C GLU A 73 -17.59 10.05 0.01
N ARG A 74 -16.78 10.14 1.06
CA ARG A 74 -15.70 9.17 1.28
C ARG A 74 -16.22 7.77 1.61
N LEU A 75 -17.24 7.68 2.46
CA LEU A 75 -17.85 6.40 2.84
C LEU A 75 -18.57 5.75 1.65
N GLU A 76 -19.31 6.52 0.86
CA GLU A 76 -19.95 6.06 -0.37
C GLU A 76 -18.92 5.46 -1.33
N ARG A 77 -17.86 6.21 -1.64
CA ARG A 77 -16.78 5.71 -2.50
C ARG A 77 -16.13 4.43 -1.97
N LYS A 78 -15.92 4.34 -0.63
CA LYS A 78 -15.37 3.14 -0.01
C LYS A 78 -16.33 1.97 -0.05
N SER A 79 -17.61 2.22 0.13
CA SER A 79 -18.65 1.22 -0.02
C SER A 79 -18.69 0.65 -1.44
N ASP A 80 -18.63 1.51 -2.45
CA ASP A 80 -18.60 1.09 -3.85
C ASP A 80 -17.36 0.24 -4.16
N GLU A 81 -16.18 0.62 -3.69
CA GLU A 81 -14.94 -0.20 -3.82
C GLU A 81 -15.15 -1.61 -3.22
N ILE A 82 -15.79 -1.70 -2.05
CA ILE A 82 -16.09 -2.97 -1.39
C ILE A 82 -17.09 -3.80 -2.19
N LEU A 83 -18.16 -3.19 -2.67
CA LEU A 83 -19.19 -3.86 -3.45
C LEU A 83 -18.65 -4.39 -4.79
N VAL A 84 -17.77 -3.65 -5.44
CA VAL A 84 -17.07 -4.12 -6.65
C VAL A 84 -16.22 -5.35 -6.30
N SER A 85 -15.41 -5.27 -5.26
CA SER A 85 -14.58 -6.38 -4.81
C SER A 85 -15.41 -7.61 -4.40
N LEU A 86 -16.55 -7.40 -3.74
CA LEU A 86 -17.47 -8.47 -3.34
C LEU A 86 -18.03 -9.22 -4.56
N LYS A 87 -18.42 -8.50 -5.62
CA LYS A 87 -18.90 -9.11 -6.88
C LYS A 87 -17.79 -9.93 -7.55
N GLU A 88 -16.55 -9.45 -7.56
CA GLU A 88 -15.40 -10.18 -8.09
C GLU A 88 -15.15 -11.51 -7.35
N HIS A 89 -15.53 -11.60 -6.07
CA HIS A 89 -15.39 -12.79 -5.23
C HIS A 89 -16.69 -13.60 -5.07
N ASN A 90 -17.62 -13.51 -6.03
CA ASN A 90 -18.89 -14.26 -6.00
C ASN A 90 -19.68 -14.05 -4.70
N ASN A 91 -19.69 -12.84 -4.16
CA ASN A 91 -20.33 -12.46 -2.90
C ASN A 91 -19.75 -13.18 -1.65
N ASP A 92 -18.51 -13.62 -1.71
CA ASP A 92 -17.79 -14.15 -0.55
C ASP A 92 -17.22 -12.99 0.28
N TRP A 93 -17.88 -12.68 1.39
CA TRP A 93 -17.51 -11.59 2.28
C TRP A 93 -16.19 -11.84 3.02
N GLU A 94 -15.89 -13.08 3.38
CA GLU A 94 -14.63 -13.40 4.07
C GLU A 94 -13.43 -13.25 3.14
N GLN A 95 -13.53 -13.74 1.91
CA GLN A 95 -12.49 -13.53 0.89
C GLN A 95 -12.32 -12.03 0.56
N THR A 96 -13.42 -11.29 0.49
CA THR A 96 -13.39 -9.84 0.24
C THR A 96 -12.72 -9.10 1.39
N CYS A 97 -13.06 -9.44 2.64
CA CYS A 97 -12.44 -8.87 3.83
C CYS A 97 -10.92 -9.16 3.87
N TYR A 98 -10.54 -10.40 3.62
CA TYR A 98 -9.13 -10.83 3.54
C TYR A 98 -8.35 -10.00 2.52
N ARG A 99 -8.89 -9.81 1.31
CA ARG A 99 -8.26 -8.99 0.27
C ARG A 99 -8.12 -7.53 0.68
N LEU A 100 -9.18 -6.94 1.24
CA LEU A 100 -9.15 -5.55 1.68
C LEU A 100 -8.14 -5.32 2.80
N LEU A 101 -8.09 -6.22 3.77
CA LEU A 101 -7.09 -6.16 4.84
C LEU A 101 -5.67 -6.21 4.28
N ALA A 102 -5.36 -7.17 3.42
CA ALA A 102 -4.05 -7.25 2.76
C ALA A 102 -3.69 -5.94 2.06
N LYS A 103 -4.60 -5.39 1.28
CA LYS A 103 -4.44 -4.11 0.59
C LYS A 103 -4.05 -2.98 1.55
N TYR A 104 -4.66 -2.90 2.74
CA TYR A 104 -4.34 -1.89 3.74
C TYR A 104 -3.03 -2.16 4.48
N PHE A 105 -2.70 -3.43 4.76
CA PHE A 105 -1.39 -3.80 5.30
C PHE A 105 -0.24 -3.40 4.38
N GLY A 106 -0.43 -3.46 3.06
CA GLY A 106 0.55 -2.98 2.07
C GLY A 106 0.78 -1.47 2.09
N SER A 107 -0.07 -0.69 2.81
CA SER A 107 0.01 0.77 2.80
C SER A 107 -0.14 1.32 1.37
N HIS A 108 0.40 2.50 1.07
CA HIS A 108 0.35 3.07 -0.29
C HIS A 108 1.49 2.54 -1.19
N ILE A 109 2.59 2.09 -0.60
CA ILE A 109 3.80 1.69 -1.35
C ILE A 109 3.72 0.25 -1.83
N ASN A 110 3.34 -0.69 -0.95
CA ASN A 110 3.28 -2.12 -1.23
C ASN A 110 1.83 -2.65 -1.32
N LYS A 111 0.87 -1.77 -1.59
CA LYS A 111 -0.55 -2.12 -1.68
C LYS A 111 -0.82 -3.22 -2.69
N GLU A 112 -0.23 -3.11 -3.86
CA GLU A 112 -0.44 -4.04 -4.97
C GLU A 112 0.19 -5.43 -4.72
N PRO A 113 1.44 -5.57 -4.26
CA PRO A 113 1.98 -6.86 -3.86
C PRO A 113 1.16 -7.56 -2.77
N PHE A 114 0.73 -6.83 -1.73
CA PHE A 114 -0.11 -7.41 -0.68
C PHE A 114 -1.46 -7.90 -1.22
N GLU A 115 -2.11 -7.13 -2.07
CA GLU A 115 -3.36 -7.54 -2.73
C GLU A 115 -3.13 -8.76 -3.64
N SER A 116 -1.99 -8.83 -4.33
CA SER A 116 -1.63 -9.93 -5.20
C SER A 116 -1.41 -11.25 -4.45
N ILE A 117 -0.91 -11.20 -3.21
CA ILE A 117 -0.85 -12.40 -2.35
C ILE A 117 -2.25 -13.03 -2.22
N THR A 118 -3.28 -12.22 -1.98
CA THR A 118 -4.64 -12.74 -1.76
C THR A 118 -5.31 -13.28 -3.03
N ARG A 119 -4.80 -12.92 -4.20
CA ARG A 119 -5.21 -13.52 -5.49
C ARG A 119 -4.57 -14.89 -5.71
N LEU A 120 -3.36 -15.10 -5.19
CA LEU A 120 -2.60 -16.35 -5.32
C LEU A 120 -2.87 -17.33 -4.18
N LEU A 121 -3.27 -16.83 -3.03
CA LEU A 121 -3.56 -17.60 -1.82
C LEU A 121 -4.99 -17.32 -1.37
N ASP A 122 -5.88 -18.25 -1.70
CA ASP A 122 -7.28 -18.21 -1.29
C ASP A 122 -7.41 -18.28 0.23
N TYR A 123 -8.31 -17.47 0.80
CA TYR A 123 -8.59 -17.44 2.21
C TYR A 123 -8.98 -18.80 2.80
N LYS A 124 -9.67 -19.64 2.03
CA LYS A 124 -10.04 -21.01 2.43
C LYS A 124 -8.81 -21.89 2.70
N ILE A 125 -7.68 -21.61 2.03
CA ILE A 125 -6.42 -22.33 2.32
C ILE A 125 -5.87 -21.84 3.65
N VAL A 126 -5.85 -20.52 3.89
CA VAL A 126 -5.39 -19.93 5.15
C VAL A 126 -6.20 -20.45 6.33
N LEU A 127 -7.53 -20.53 6.19
CA LEU A 127 -8.43 -21.08 7.21
C LEU A 127 -8.08 -22.51 7.64
N LYS A 128 -7.65 -23.36 6.69
CA LYS A 128 -7.27 -24.76 7.02
C LYS A 128 -6.04 -24.83 7.93
N HIS A 129 -5.27 -23.77 8.01
CA HIS A 129 -4.05 -23.65 8.79
C HIS A 129 -4.18 -22.67 9.97
N SER A 130 -5.39 -22.24 10.31
CA SER A 130 -5.65 -21.23 11.37
C SER A 130 -5.11 -21.62 12.75
N ASN A 131 -4.96 -22.93 13.04
CA ASN A 131 -4.42 -23.43 14.30
C ASN A 131 -2.89 -23.46 14.33
N ASP A 132 -2.22 -23.15 13.23
CA ASP A 132 -0.77 -23.21 13.10
C ASP A 132 -0.23 -21.91 12.51
N SER A 133 0.29 -21.04 13.38
CA SER A 133 0.85 -19.74 12.97
C SER A 133 2.04 -19.89 12.05
N PHE A 134 2.86 -20.93 12.25
CA PHE A 134 4.04 -21.19 11.45
C PHE A 134 3.67 -21.51 9.99
N GLN A 135 2.63 -22.33 9.79
CA GLN A 135 2.15 -22.65 8.45
C GLN A 135 1.51 -21.43 7.75
N ILE A 136 0.81 -20.58 8.49
CA ILE A 136 0.28 -19.32 7.92
C ILE A 136 1.42 -18.40 7.48
N GLU A 137 2.44 -18.24 8.31
CA GLU A 137 3.62 -17.45 7.95
C GLU A 137 4.34 -18.04 6.74
N ALA A 138 4.55 -19.37 6.72
CA ALA A 138 5.15 -20.06 5.57
C ALA A 138 4.35 -19.82 4.28
N LEU A 139 3.02 -19.91 4.33
CA LEU A 139 2.14 -19.62 3.18
C LEU A 139 2.28 -18.18 2.70
N LEU A 140 2.19 -17.21 3.60
CA LEU A 140 2.19 -15.79 3.23
C LEU A 140 3.57 -15.34 2.73
N PHE A 141 4.64 -15.63 3.47
CA PHE A 141 6.01 -15.28 3.05
C PHE A 141 6.45 -16.02 1.79
N GLY A 142 6.00 -17.27 1.65
CA GLY A 142 6.30 -18.07 0.48
C GLY A 142 5.59 -17.57 -0.78
N VAL A 143 4.29 -17.32 -0.70
CA VAL A 143 3.52 -16.72 -1.83
C VAL A 143 4.00 -15.31 -2.14
N ALA A 144 4.44 -14.55 -1.14
CA ALA A 144 5.10 -13.26 -1.32
C ALA A 144 6.43 -13.33 -2.08
N GLY A 145 7.01 -14.54 -2.27
CA GLY A 145 8.29 -14.73 -2.94
C GLY A 145 9.51 -14.34 -2.09
N LEU A 146 9.31 -14.09 -0.80
CA LEU A 146 10.36 -13.61 0.11
C LEU A 146 11.21 -14.76 0.69
N LEU A 147 10.84 -16.02 0.47
CA LEU A 147 11.58 -17.21 0.93
C LEU A 147 12.50 -17.80 -0.15
N ASN A 148 12.71 -17.14 -1.27
CA ASN A 148 13.53 -17.68 -2.38
C ASN A 148 15.04 -17.59 -2.13
N LYS A 149 15.47 -16.85 -1.12
CA LYS A 149 16.89 -16.68 -0.76
C LYS A 149 17.42 -17.86 0.04
N ASP A 150 18.74 -17.94 0.15
CA ASP A 150 19.40 -18.79 1.11
C ASP A 150 19.58 -18.03 2.43
N PHE A 151 19.08 -18.60 3.50
CA PHE A 151 19.08 -18.00 4.82
C PHE A 151 20.13 -18.69 5.71
N VAL A 152 20.82 -17.90 6.51
CA VAL A 152 21.74 -18.39 7.55
C VAL A 152 20.95 -18.77 8.80
N GLU A 153 19.93 -17.99 9.13
CA GLU A 153 19.06 -18.16 10.29
C GLU A 153 18.20 -19.42 10.16
N ILE A 154 17.94 -20.06 11.27
CA ILE A 154 17.17 -21.31 11.33
C ILE A 154 15.72 -21.09 10.91
N TYR A 155 15.06 -20.11 11.52
CA TYR A 155 13.63 -19.88 11.35
C TYR A 155 13.20 -19.64 9.89
N PRO A 156 13.84 -18.74 9.11
CA PRO A 156 13.49 -18.59 7.70
C PRO A 156 13.76 -19.83 6.85
N ARG A 157 14.75 -20.67 7.22
CA ARG A 157 15.00 -21.93 6.53
C ARG A 157 13.89 -22.94 6.76
N GLU A 158 13.39 -23.01 7.99
CA GLU A 158 12.26 -23.87 8.34
C GLU A 158 10.99 -23.39 7.64
N LEU A 159 10.71 -22.08 7.61
CA LEU A 159 9.60 -21.50 6.84
C LEU A 159 9.71 -21.85 5.34
N LYS A 160 10.91 -21.78 4.76
CA LYS A 160 11.16 -22.13 3.35
C LYS A 160 10.85 -23.61 3.09
N ALA A 161 11.27 -24.49 4.00
CA ALA A 161 11.00 -25.93 3.90
C ALA A 161 9.50 -26.25 3.99
N GLU A 162 8.81 -25.65 4.97
CA GLU A 162 7.37 -25.82 5.14
C GLU A 162 6.60 -25.27 3.94
N TYR A 163 6.99 -24.08 3.46
CA TYR A 163 6.37 -23.52 2.25
C TYR A 163 6.54 -24.41 1.03
N HIS A 164 7.69 -25.05 0.87
CA HIS A 164 7.92 -25.96 -0.26
C HIS A 164 6.91 -27.11 -0.27
N PHE A 165 6.64 -27.69 0.90
CA PHE A 165 5.61 -28.71 1.07
C PHE A 165 4.21 -28.17 0.76
N LEU A 166 3.83 -27.02 1.35
CA LEU A 166 2.53 -26.39 1.16
C LEU A 166 2.30 -25.94 -0.29
N LYS A 167 3.34 -25.44 -0.94
CA LYS A 167 3.31 -25.05 -2.35
C LYS A 167 2.95 -26.23 -3.26
N GLN A 168 3.55 -27.38 -3.03
CA GLN A 168 3.21 -28.60 -3.79
C GLN A 168 1.80 -29.07 -3.48
N LYS A 169 1.42 -29.10 -2.20
CA LYS A 169 0.10 -29.55 -1.75
C LYS A 169 -1.04 -28.76 -2.36
N TYR A 170 -0.88 -27.45 -2.52
CA TYR A 170 -1.93 -26.53 -3.01
C TYR A 170 -1.65 -25.99 -4.41
N SER A 171 -0.57 -26.40 -5.07
CA SER A 171 -0.14 -25.91 -6.39
C SER A 171 -0.05 -24.37 -6.43
N LEU A 172 0.55 -23.77 -5.40
CA LEU A 172 0.60 -22.32 -5.23
C LEU A 172 1.58 -21.67 -6.20
N LEU A 173 1.18 -20.55 -6.76
CA LEU A 173 2.06 -19.61 -7.43
C LEU A 173 2.66 -18.64 -6.40
N GLN A 174 3.72 -17.93 -6.82
CA GLN A 174 4.40 -16.95 -5.95
C GLN A 174 4.71 -15.68 -6.72
N LEU A 175 4.79 -14.57 -5.98
CA LEU A 175 5.24 -13.28 -6.49
C LEU A 175 6.76 -13.29 -6.72
N GLN A 176 7.21 -12.31 -7.48
CA GLN A 176 8.64 -12.06 -7.67
C GLN A 176 9.13 -11.02 -6.67
N GLU A 177 10.37 -11.18 -6.18
CA GLU A 177 10.93 -10.28 -5.16
C GLU A 177 10.97 -8.81 -5.61
N HIS A 178 11.19 -8.55 -6.89
CA HIS A 178 11.27 -7.19 -7.44
C HIS A 178 9.97 -6.40 -7.36
N GLN A 179 8.83 -7.06 -7.10
CA GLN A 179 7.55 -6.38 -6.90
C GLN A 179 7.46 -5.66 -5.55
N TRP A 180 8.36 -5.99 -4.63
CA TRP A 180 8.40 -5.39 -3.31
C TRP A 180 9.31 -4.16 -3.27
N GLN A 181 8.84 -3.10 -2.63
CA GLN A 181 9.63 -1.91 -2.38
C GLN A 181 10.07 -1.88 -0.91
N PHE A 182 11.38 -1.83 -0.70
CA PHE A 182 12.02 -1.76 0.64
C PHE A 182 12.70 -0.41 0.88
N LEU A 183 12.97 0.36 -0.17
CA LEU A 183 13.74 1.59 -0.08
C LEU A 183 12.89 2.77 0.41
N ARG A 184 13.52 3.67 1.16
CA ARG A 184 12.93 4.92 1.70
C ARG A 184 11.72 4.68 2.62
N MET A 185 11.74 3.60 3.38
CA MET A 185 10.71 3.25 4.34
C MET A 185 11.28 3.22 5.75
N ARG A 186 10.43 3.53 6.74
CA ARG A 186 10.75 3.27 8.15
C ARG A 186 10.74 1.75 8.40
N PRO A 187 11.58 1.21 9.33
CA PRO A 187 11.63 -0.24 9.61
C PRO A 187 10.27 -0.88 9.87
N VAL A 188 9.41 -0.25 10.69
CA VAL A 188 8.02 -0.71 10.98
C VAL A 188 7.16 -0.86 9.73
N SER A 189 7.52 -0.22 8.63
CA SER A 189 6.77 -0.26 7.36
C SER A 189 7.35 -1.27 6.37
N PHE A 190 8.41 -2.00 6.74
CA PHE A 190 8.98 -3.01 5.85
C PHE A 190 7.96 -4.10 5.53
N PRO A 191 7.92 -4.55 4.27
CA PRO A 191 7.00 -5.59 3.83
C PRO A 191 7.04 -6.83 4.71
N THR A 192 8.22 -7.25 5.15
CA THR A 192 8.41 -8.43 6.02
C THR A 192 7.71 -8.26 7.36
N ILE A 193 7.89 -7.13 8.05
CA ILE A 193 7.24 -6.85 9.33
C ILE A 193 5.72 -6.75 9.15
N ARG A 194 5.27 -6.03 8.12
CA ARG A 194 3.85 -5.91 7.80
C ARG A 194 3.21 -7.26 7.46
N LEU A 195 3.95 -8.13 6.79
CA LEU A 195 3.48 -9.46 6.44
C LEU A 195 3.37 -10.36 7.67
N ALA A 196 4.31 -10.27 8.62
CA ALA A 196 4.23 -10.97 9.90
C ALA A 196 2.99 -10.52 10.71
N TRP A 197 2.74 -9.22 10.78
CA TRP A 197 1.52 -8.71 11.42
C TRP A 197 0.26 -9.18 10.71
N PHE A 198 0.27 -9.17 9.39
CA PHE A 198 -0.87 -9.68 8.61
C PHE A 198 -1.11 -11.16 8.88
N ALA A 199 -0.06 -11.99 9.01
CA ALA A 199 -0.16 -13.39 9.39
C ALA A 199 -0.87 -13.57 10.75
N LYS A 200 -0.50 -12.78 11.74
CA LYS A 200 -1.16 -12.80 13.06
C LYS A 200 -2.64 -12.42 12.99
N VAL A 201 -2.97 -11.39 12.20
CA VAL A 201 -4.36 -10.95 12.05
C VAL A 201 -5.20 -12.02 11.36
N VAL A 202 -4.71 -12.60 10.25
CA VAL A 202 -5.47 -13.61 9.50
C VAL A 202 -5.57 -14.95 10.23
N GLN A 203 -4.69 -15.23 11.18
CA GLN A 203 -4.81 -16.38 12.06
C GLN A 203 -6.05 -16.31 12.97
N GLN A 204 -6.48 -15.11 13.34
CA GLN A 204 -7.59 -14.88 14.28
C GLN A 204 -8.95 -14.92 13.56
N MET A 205 -9.33 -16.07 13.04
CA MET A 205 -10.52 -16.27 12.19
C MET A 205 -11.80 -16.61 12.95
N PRO A 206 -13.01 -16.35 12.43
CA PRO A 206 -13.35 -15.69 11.16
C PRO A 206 -13.17 -14.16 11.22
N LEU A 207 -12.49 -13.63 10.21
CA LEU A 207 -12.09 -12.21 10.17
C LEU A 207 -13.26 -11.25 10.24
N LEU A 208 -14.22 -11.39 9.33
CA LEU A 208 -15.34 -10.46 9.24
C LEU A 208 -16.21 -10.50 10.49
N THR A 209 -16.53 -11.69 10.99
CA THR A 209 -17.34 -11.85 12.19
C THR A 209 -16.66 -11.24 13.41
N LYS A 210 -15.32 -11.33 13.50
CA LYS A 210 -14.55 -10.74 14.58
C LYS A 210 -14.54 -9.21 14.47
N ILE A 211 -14.25 -8.67 13.30
CA ILE A 211 -14.26 -7.22 13.04
C ILE A 211 -15.61 -6.61 13.38
N LEU A 212 -16.72 -7.24 12.96
CA LEU A 212 -18.07 -6.76 13.25
C LEU A 212 -18.47 -6.82 14.74
N LYS A 213 -17.79 -7.68 15.52
CA LYS A 213 -18.03 -7.81 16.97
C LYS A 213 -17.10 -6.94 17.82
N MET A 214 -16.02 -6.41 17.24
CA MET A 214 -15.12 -5.51 17.94
C MET A 214 -15.85 -4.18 18.22
N LYS A 215 -15.78 -3.73 19.45
CA LYS A 215 -16.10 -2.35 19.81
C LYS A 215 -14.89 -1.48 19.48
N ASP A 216 -15.11 -0.17 19.30
CA ASP A 216 -14.04 0.78 18.94
C ASP A 216 -12.82 0.74 19.89
N GLU A 217 -13.06 0.33 21.15
CA GLU A 217 -12.03 0.22 22.21
C GLU A 217 -11.17 -1.05 22.12
N ASP A 218 -11.63 -2.08 21.36
CA ASP A 218 -10.97 -3.38 21.28
C ASP A 218 -9.99 -3.46 20.08
N PHE A 219 -9.91 -2.41 19.27
CA PHE A 219 -9.11 -2.41 18.04
C PHE A 219 -7.72 -1.78 18.27
N PHE A 220 -6.99 -2.24 19.28
CA PHE A 220 -5.60 -1.86 19.47
C PHE A 220 -4.68 -2.95 18.91
N LEU A 221 -3.79 -2.52 17.98
CA LEU A 221 -2.68 -3.33 17.48
C LEU A 221 -1.66 -3.66 18.58
N ASP A 222 -1.80 -3.04 19.74
CA ASP A 222 -0.91 -3.20 20.89
C ASP A 222 -0.96 -4.62 21.49
N ASP A 223 -2.05 -5.36 21.27
CA ASP A 223 -2.18 -6.77 21.68
C ASP A 223 -1.54 -7.77 20.70
N ILE A 224 -1.00 -7.29 19.59
CA ILE A 224 -0.30 -8.13 18.62
C ILE A 224 1.17 -8.17 18.98
N GLU A 225 1.53 -9.06 19.90
CA GLU A 225 2.93 -9.40 20.14
C GLU A 225 3.54 -10.01 18.87
N VAL A 226 4.36 -9.23 18.21
CA VAL A 226 5.27 -9.72 17.17
C VAL A 226 6.57 -10.03 17.87
N SER A 227 6.96 -11.30 17.91
CA SER A 227 8.28 -11.69 18.36
C SER A 227 9.31 -10.91 17.53
N ASP A 228 10.27 -10.29 18.21
CA ASP A 228 11.37 -9.59 17.56
C ASP A 228 12.10 -10.54 16.62
N TYR A 229 12.13 -10.17 15.33
CA TYR A 229 12.89 -10.88 14.30
C TYR A 229 14.23 -10.21 14.08
#